data_c8c8527c0b5b9eee6b42b8839c3696e4
#
_entry.id   c8c8527c0b5b9eee6b42b8839c3696e4
#
_cell.length_a   1.000
_cell.length_b   1.000
_cell.length_c   1.000
_cell.angle_alpha   90.00
_cell.angle_beta   90.00
_cell.angle_gamma   90.00
#
_symmetry.space_group_name_H-M   'P 1'
#
loop_
_entity.id
_entity.type
_entity.pdbx_description
1 polymer ?
#
loop_
_entity_poly.entity_id
_entity_poly.type
_entity_poly.pdbx_seq_one_letter_code
_entity_poly.pdbx_strand_id
1 'polypeptide(L)'
;MGRPIKGHPRLKLWVVFGERVKFGEGRAELLETVDRLGSFKKAVEQMGMSYRAAWGYFRDLERAAGVKFLERHPGRGPEGGTRLTPEGRRFVRQYRRFRTSLDGIVERHFRKSFSR
;
A
#
# COMPACT_ATOMS: atom_id res chain seq x y z
N MET A 1 38.04 5.05 -18.46
CA MET A 1 36.60 5.19 -18.51
C MET A 1 35.92 3.91 -18.16
N GLY A 2 35.10 3.91 -17.14
CA GLY A 2 34.43 2.71 -16.70
C GLY A 2 33.15 2.41 -17.48
N ARG A 3 32.67 1.21 -17.30
CA ARG A 3 31.38 0.82 -17.86
C ARG A 3 30.26 1.46 -17.03
N PRO A 4 29.12 1.76 -17.66
CA PRO A 4 27.97 2.22 -16.88
C PRO A 4 27.55 1.13 -15.91
N ILE A 5 27.09 1.55 -14.75
CA ILE A 5 26.60 0.63 -13.75
C ILE A 5 25.25 0.10 -14.21
N LYS A 6 25.10 -1.24 -14.22
CA LYS A 6 23.88 -1.89 -14.64
C LYS A 6 22.94 -2.04 -13.46
N GLY A 7 22.30 -0.96 -13.12
CA GLY A 7 21.36 -0.98 -12.02
C GLY A 7 20.22 -0.02 -12.29
N HIS A 8 19.22 -0.10 -11.47
CA HIS A 8 18.13 0.85 -11.51
C HIS A 8 17.73 1.19 -10.07
N PRO A 9 17.27 2.40 -9.84
CA PRO A 9 16.87 2.79 -8.49
C PRO A 9 15.55 2.16 -8.12
N ARG A 10 15.40 1.89 -6.85
CA ARG A 10 14.13 1.44 -6.30
C ARG A 10 13.88 2.21 -5.02
N LEU A 11 12.74 2.85 -4.95
CA LEU A 11 12.36 3.68 -3.82
C LEU A 11 11.38 2.92 -2.94
N LYS A 12 11.68 2.86 -1.66
CA LYS A 12 10.72 2.41 -0.66
C LYS A 12 10.19 3.65 0.05
N LEU A 13 8.89 3.79 0.02
CA LEU A 13 8.24 4.98 0.59
C LEU A 13 7.17 4.54 1.56
N TRP A 14 7.27 5.02 2.79
CA TRP A 14 6.25 4.78 3.79
C TRP A 14 5.63 6.10 4.22
N VAL A 15 4.30 6.07 4.41
CA VAL A 15 3.63 7.08 5.20
C VAL A 15 3.54 6.52 6.61
N VAL A 16 4.00 7.27 7.60
CA VAL A 16 4.05 6.80 8.98
C VAL A 16 2.93 7.47 9.76
N PHE A 17 2.09 6.66 10.36
CA PHE A 17 1.01 7.14 11.22
C PHE A 17 1.43 6.91 12.68
N GLY A 18 1.30 7.95 13.51
CA GLY A 18 1.85 7.90 14.85
C GLY A 18 3.35 7.75 14.78
N GLU A 19 3.92 6.87 15.60
CA GLU A 19 5.36 6.66 15.62
C GLU A 19 5.80 5.38 14.94
N ARG A 20 4.88 4.45 14.71
CA ARG A 20 5.28 3.09 14.34
C ARG A 20 4.54 2.49 13.16
N VAL A 21 3.34 2.97 12.86
CA VAL A 21 2.52 2.32 11.84
C VAL A 21 2.94 2.80 10.47
N LYS A 22 3.53 1.92 9.69
CA LYS A 22 4.05 2.26 8.37
C LYS A 22 3.11 1.73 7.30
N PHE A 23 2.78 2.59 6.35
CA PHE A 23 1.98 2.21 5.20
C PHE A 23 2.84 2.38 3.95
N GLY A 24 3.05 1.29 3.23
CA GLY A 24 3.88 1.31 2.03
C GLY A 24 3.26 0.48 0.93
N GLU A 25 4.09 0.11 -0.04
CA GLU A 25 3.67 -0.59 -1.25
C GLU A 25 2.86 -1.85 -0.98
N GLY A 26 3.35 -2.69 -0.07
CA GLY A 26 2.67 -3.96 0.21
C GLY A 26 1.27 -3.77 0.81
N ARG A 27 1.11 -2.78 1.65
CA ARG A 27 -0.20 -2.48 2.26
C ARG A 27 -1.13 -1.83 1.26
N ALA A 28 -0.60 -0.99 0.38
CA ALA A 28 -1.40 -0.42 -0.71
C ALA A 28 -1.92 -1.51 -1.62
N GLU A 29 -1.05 -2.45 -2.00
CA GLU A 29 -1.44 -3.58 -2.83
C GLU A 29 -2.49 -4.44 -2.15
N LEU A 30 -2.35 -4.67 -0.84
CA LEU A 30 -3.33 -5.43 -0.10
C LEU A 30 -4.69 -4.76 -0.13
N LEU A 31 -4.75 -3.45 0.12
CA LEU A 31 -6.03 -2.73 0.08
C LEU A 31 -6.65 -2.76 -1.31
N GLU A 32 -5.85 -2.58 -2.35
CA GLU A 32 -6.34 -2.67 -3.73
C GLU A 32 -6.90 -4.06 -4.04
N THR A 33 -6.24 -5.08 -3.52
CA THR A 33 -6.68 -6.47 -3.71
C THR A 33 -7.99 -6.72 -2.95
N VAL A 34 -8.11 -6.20 -1.74
CA VAL A 34 -9.38 -6.27 -0.99
C VAL A 34 -10.51 -5.63 -1.78
N ASP A 35 -10.26 -4.46 -2.34
CA ASP A 35 -11.28 -3.74 -3.11
C ASP A 35 -11.71 -4.53 -4.34
N ARG A 36 -10.74 -5.14 -5.03
CA ARG A 36 -11.00 -5.93 -6.22
C ARG A 36 -11.72 -7.22 -5.93
N LEU A 37 -11.33 -7.93 -4.86
CA LEU A 37 -11.89 -9.25 -4.53
C LEU A 37 -13.13 -9.16 -3.65
N GLY A 38 -13.34 -8.05 -2.96
CA GLY A 38 -14.44 -7.90 -2.01
C GLY A 38 -14.29 -8.77 -0.78
N SER A 39 -13.07 -9.20 -0.46
CA SER A 39 -12.81 -10.12 0.64
C SER A 39 -11.42 -9.88 1.21
N PHE A 40 -11.36 -9.54 2.48
CA PHE A 40 -10.10 -9.41 3.18
C PHE A 40 -9.38 -10.76 3.28
N LYS A 41 -10.15 -11.80 3.59
CA LYS A 41 -9.58 -13.14 3.73
C LYS A 41 -8.92 -13.61 2.43
N LYS A 42 -9.63 -13.46 1.31
CA LYS A 42 -9.06 -13.87 0.02
C LYS A 42 -7.85 -13.04 -0.36
N ALA A 43 -7.88 -11.75 -0.05
CA ALA A 43 -6.77 -10.88 -0.37
C ALA A 43 -5.51 -11.28 0.40
N VAL A 44 -5.62 -11.52 1.71
CA VAL A 44 -4.44 -11.91 2.50
C VAL A 44 -3.92 -13.28 2.08
N GLU A 45 -4.82 -14.19 1.70
CA GLU A 45 -4.42 -15.50 1.18
C GLU A 45 -3.64 -15.35 -0.12
N GLN A 46 -4.14 -14.54 -1.04
CA GLN A 46 -3.49 -14.31 -2.32
C GLN A 46 -2.09 -13.72 -2.14
N MET A 47 -1.92 -12.87 -1.15
CA MET A 47 -0.64 -12.23 -0.89
C MET A 47 0.26 -13.00 0.07
N GLY A 48 -0.17 -14.18 0.51
CA GLY A 48 0.63 -15.01 1.40
C GLY A 48 0.82 -14.41 2.78
N MET A 49 -0.13 -13.62 3.26
CA MET A 49 -0.03 -12.97 4.56
C MET A 49 -0.85 -13.69 5.61
N SER A 50 -0.47 -13.49 6.88
CA SER A 50 -1.27 -13.97 8.00
C SER A 50 -2.53 -13.10 8.13
N TYR A 51 -3.70 -13.73 8.15
CA TYR A 51 -4.96 -13.01 8.34
C TYR A 51 -4.97 -12.22 9.64
N ARG A 52 -4.56 -12.89 10.73
CA ARG A 52 -4.56 -12.26 12.05
C ARG A 52 -3.59 -11.07 12.10
N ALA A 53 -2.39 -11.24 11.55
CA ALA A 53 -1.40 -10.16 11.55
C ALA A 53 -1.87 -8.99 10.71
N ALA A 54 -2.47 -9.26 9.55
CA ALA A 54 -2.97 -8.19 8.69
C ALA A 54 -4.11 -7.43 9.34
N TRP A 55 -5.06 -8.13 9.99
CA TRP A 55 -6.14 -7.46 10.73
C TRP A 55 -5.59 -6.59 11.86
N GLY A 56 -4.63 -7.12 12.61
CA GLY A 56 -4.00 -6.36 13.69
C GLY A 56 -3.34 -5.10 13.18
N TYR A 57 -2.65 -5.21 12.05
CA TYR A 57 -2.01 -4.05 11.43
C TYR A 57 -3.04 -2.99 11.06
N PHE A 58 -4.13 -3.36 10.39
CA PHE A 58 -5.11 -2.37 9.96
C PHE A 58 -5.88 -1.77 11.12
N ARG A 59 -6.08 -2.52 12.19
CA ARG A 59 -6.67 -1.99 13.40
C ARG A 59 -5.78 -0.90 14.00
N ASP A 60 -4.47 -1.16 14.07
CA ASP A 60 -3.51 -0.19 14.56
C ASP A 60 -3.42 1.02 13.65
N LEU A 61 -3.45 0.79 12.34
CA LEU A 61 -3.44 1.86 11.36
C LEU A 61 -4.65 2.79 11.52
N GLU A 62 -5.84 2.21 11.61
CA GLU A 62 -7.05 3.00 11.75
C GLU A 62 -7.06 3.81 13.03
N ARG A 63 -6.55 3.21 14.11
CA ARG A 63 -6.43 3.92 15.38
C ARG A 63 -5.45 5.09 15.27
N ALA A 64 -4.30 4.85 14.67
CA ALA A 64 -3.27 5.90 14.54
C ALA A 64 -3.68 7.00 13.57
N ALA A 65 -4.36 6.64 12.48
CA ALA A 65 -4.78 7.60 11.47
C ALA A 65 -6.06 8.36 11.85
N GLY A 66 -6.86 7.79 12.75
CA GLY A 66 -8.11 8.40 13.16
C GLY A 66 -9.24 8.26 12.16
N VAL A 67 -9.08 7.40 11.15
CA VAL A 67 -10.12 7.11 10.17
C VAL A 67 -10.15 5.62 9.89
N LYS A 68 -11.28 5.14 9.40
CA LYS A 68 -11.41 3.74 9.01
C LYS A 68 -11.06 3.56 7.55
N PHE A 69 -10.30 2.53 7.26
CA PHE A 69 -9.89 2.19 5.90
C PHE A 69 -10.71 1.03 5.34
N LEU A 70 -11.19 0.17 6.22
CA LEU A 70 -11.95 -1.03 5.86
C LEU A 70 -13.31 -1.03 6.53
N GLU A 71 -14.31 -1.55 5.83
CA GLU A 71 -15.63 -1.74 6.40
C GLU A 71 -16.17 -3.11 6.02
N ARG A 72 -16.88 -3.72 6.95
CA ARG A 72 -17.51 -5.01 6.73
C ARG A 72 -18.93 -4.82 6.30
N HIS A 73 -19.33 -5.60 5.31
CA HIS A 73 -20.71 -5.68 4.86
C HIS A 73 -21.22 -7.06 5.23
N PRO A 74 -22.18 -7.16 6.16
CA PRO A 74 -22.72 -8.45 6.54
C PRO A 74 -23.50 -9.06 5.40
N GLY A 75 -23.61 -10.39 5.41
CA GLY A 75 -24.36 -11.11 4.40
C GLY A 75 -23.45 -12.04 3.60
N ARG A 76 -24.09 -12.73 2.65
CA ARG A 76 -23.42 -13.67 1.77
C ARG A 76 -23.52 -13.18 0.34
N GLY A 77 -22.61 -13.68 -0.49
CA GLY A 77 -22.59 -13.33 -1.90
C GLY A 77 -22.04 -11.93 -2.15
N PRO A 78 -22.44 -11.31 -3.27
CA PRO A 78 -21.83 -10.04 -3.69
C PRO A 78 -22.03 -8.87 -2.73
N GLU A 79 -23.06 -8.94 -1.89
CA GLU A 79 -23.37 -7.84 -0.98
C GLU A 79 -22.61 -7.91 0.33
N GLY A 80 -22.02 -9.08 0.65
CA GLY A 80 -21.26 -9.25 1.88
C GLY A 80 -19.77 -9.00 1.66
N GLY A 81 -18.99 -9.23 2.71
CA GLY A 81 -17.54 -9.18 2.65
C GLY A 81 -16.95 -7.92 3.21
N THR A 82 -15.75 -7.61 2.77
CA THR A 82 -15.00 -6.46 3.25
C THR A 82 -14.66 -5.56 2.07
N ARG A 83 -14.82 -4.27 2.26
CA ARG A 83 -14.53 -3.27 1.23
C ARG A 83 -13.76 -2.11 1.83
N LEU A 84 -13.16 -1.32 0.99
CA LEU A 84 -12.56 -0.08 1.44
C LEU A 84 -13.64 0.94 1.76
N THR A 85 -13.41 1.73 2.80
CA THR A 85 -14.22 2.92 3.01
C THR A 85 -13.87 3.95 1.93
N PRO A 86 -14.70 4.98 1.74
CA PRO A 86 -14.32 6.09 0.86
C PRO A 86 -12.99 6.72 1.24
N GLU A 87 -12.72 6.84 2.54
CA GLU A 87 -11.46 7.38 3.03
C GLU A 87 -10.29 6.46 2.69
N GLY A 88 -10.48 5.15 2.87
CA GLY A 88 -9.45 4.18 2.52
C GLY A 88 -9.13 4.19 1.04
N ARG A 89 -10.16 4.26 0.21
CA ARG A 89 -10.00 4.33 -1.24
C ARG A 89 -9.24 5.59 -1.65
N ARG A 90 -9.62 6.72 -1.07
CA ARG A 90 -8.95 7.98 -1.35
C ARG A 90 -7.49 7.94 -0.93
N PHE A 91 -7.21 7.37 0.26
CA PHE A 91 -5.84 7.30 0.76
C PHE A 91 -4.96 6.46 -0.16
N VAL A 92 -5.44 5.31 -0.62
CA VAL A 92 -4.67 4.46 -1.53
C VAL A 92 -4.36 5.21 -2.82
N ARG A 93 -5.35 5.92 -3.39
CA ARG A 93 -5.13 6.71 -4.59
C ARG A 93 -4.10 7.82 -4.36
N GLN A 94 -4.18 8.48 -3.21
CA GLN A 94 -3.23 9.54 -2.86
C GLN A 94 -1.83 8.97 -2.67
N TYR A 95 -1.72 7.83 -2.03
CA TYR A 95 -0.43 7.17 -1.85
C TYR A 95 0.19 6.80 -3.20
N ARG A 96 -0.60 6.21 -4.08
CA ARG A 96 -0.12 5.85 -5.42
C ARG A 96 0.34 7.08 -6.22
N ARG A 97 -0.42 8.14 -6.16
CA ARG A 97 -0.07 9.37 -6.86
C ARG A 97 1.20 9.98 -6.30
N PHE A 98 1.31 10.01 -4.99
CA PHE A 98 2.50 10.50 -4.30
C PHE A 98 3.73 9.69 -4.71
N ARG A 99 3.62 8.38 -4.66
CA ARG A 99 4.70 7.48 -5.04
C ARG A 99 5.13 7.70 -6.50
N THR A 100 4.16 7.73 -7.41
CA THR A 100 4.43 7.89 -8.82
C THR A 100 5.11 9.22 -9.12
N SER A 101 4.72 10.28 -8.42
CA SER A 101 5.33 11.59 -8.64
C SER A 101 6.81 11.62 -8.29
N LEU A 102 7.27 10.72 -7.44
CA LEU A 102 8.67 10.66 -7.03
C LEU A 102 9.51 9.74 -7.92
N ASP A 103 8.89 8.81 -8.63
CA ASP A 103 9.63 7.84 -9.45
C ASP A 103 10.49 8.51 -10.51
N GLY A 104 9.95 9.50 -11.19
CA GLY A 104 10.70 10.24 -12.22
C GLY A 104 11.86 11.03 -11.63
N ILE A 105 11.66 11.59 -10.46
CA ILE A 105 12.71 12.35 -9.77
C ILE A 105 13.85 11.42 -9.36
N VAL A 106 13.51 10.27 -8.79
CA VAL A 106 14.51 9.28 -8.39
C VAL A 106 15.31 8.80 -9.61
N GLU A 107 14.62 8.52 -10.71
CA GLU A 107 15.26 8.07 -11.94
C GLU A 107 16.26 9.10 -12.48
N ARG A 108 15.86 10.37 -12.52
CA ARG A 108 16.74 11.44 -12.99
C ARG A 108 17.95 11.60 -12.10
N HIS A 109 17.77 11.57 -10.80
CA HIS A 109 18.86 11.70 -9.85
C HIS A 109 19.80 10.49 -9.91
N PHE A 110 19.25 9.31 -10.12
CA PHE A 110 20.05 8.12 -10.27
C PHE A 110 20.97 8.24 -11.50
N ARG A 111 20.40 8.60 -12.65
CA ARG A 111 21.21 8.74 -13.87
C ARG A 111 22.29 9.80 -13.70
N LYS A 112 21.95 10.89 -13.04
CA LYS A 112 22.89 11.97 -12.81
C LYS A 112 24.03 11.57 -11.89
N SER A 113 23.70 10.81 -10.82
CA SER A 113 24.68 10.43 -9.81
C SER A 113 25.60 9.30 -10.26
N PHE A 114 25.12 8.41 -11.13
CA PHE A 114 25.85 7.22 -11.52
C PHE A 114 26.29 7.22 -12.99
N SER A 115 26.01 8.29 -13.72
CA SER A 115 26.55 8.45 -15.05
C SER A 115 27.93 9.08 -14.97
N ARG A 116 28.65 9.04 -16.07
CA ARG A 116 29.99 9.55 -16.13
C ARG A 116 30.15 10.89 -16.75
#